data_b47b1acc19ef18ecc4ff5a25f8298210
#
_entry.id   b47b1acc19ef18ecc4ff5a25f8298210
#
_cell.length_a   1.000
_cell.length_b   1.000
_cell.length_c   1.000
_cell.angle_alpha   90.00
_cell.angle_beta   90.00
_cell.angle_gamma   90.00
#
_symmetry.space_group_name_H-M   'P 1'
#
loop_
_entity.id
_entity.type
_entity.pdbx_description
1 polymer ?
#
loop_
_entity_poly.entity_id
_entity_poly.type
_entity_poly.pdbx_seq_one_letter_code
_entity_poly.pdbx_strand_id
1 'polypeptide(L)'
;LPGGQWRSLREEGLPLTLHTDNGAPACARRSHSFSGADLMDVHAPARRKKSARAKPPAARGNGVPDTADPDVSLRKLLRALQAMRDGDFSVRLPGDQTGLAGKVADTFNQIASANERMARELERAGQVVGKDGKTRHRMSNELRSGAWGAMESSVNTLIDDLLWPNAEVTRTIAAVVKGDLSQAMPLEVDGRPLKGEFLRSATIVNAMIEQMTLFTSEVTRVAREVGTEGKLGGQAVVPGAAGTWKDLTDNVNSMAGNLTGQVRNIAEVATAIANGDLSRKITVDVRGEILQLKEAINTMVDQLRSFASEVTRVAREVGTEGKLGGQAIVPGVAGTWKDLTESVNAMASNLTSQVRNIAEVTTAVARGDLSRKITVDVRGEILQLK
;
A
#
# COMPACT_ATOMS: atom_id res chain seq x y z
N LEU A 1 25.01 19.84 35.89
CA LEU A 1 26.30 19.34 35.37
C LEU A 1 26.68 17.98 35.98
N PRO A 2 27.20 16.99 35.27
CA PRO A 2 27.63 16.85 33.90
C PRO A 2 26.86 15.71 33.15
N GLY A 3 26.66 15.66 31.91
CA GLY A 3 27.58 15.29 30.81
C GLY A 3 27.87 13.79 30.74
N GLY A 4 27.06 13.01 29.96
CA GLY A 4 27.31 11.59 29.68
C GLY A 4 26.98 11.27 28.25
N GLN A 5 28.04 11.03 27.48
CA GLN A 5 28.12 10.65 26.09
C GLN A 5 27.36 9.35 25.80
N TRP A 6 26.57 9.33 24.73
CA TRP A 6 26.18 8.10 24.04
C TRP A 6 26.98 7.99 22.74
N ARG A 7 28.04 7.18 22.77
CA ARG A 7 28.74 6.69 21.58
C ARG A 7 28.08 5.42 21.08
N SER A 8 27.86 5.42 19.81
CA SER A 8 27.73 4.35 18.80
C SER A 8 28.00 2.91 19.27
N LEU A 9 27.04 2.03 18.96
CA LEU A 9 27.29 0.64 18.61
C LEU A 9 26.61 0.37 17.27
N ARG A 10 27.40 0.44 16.22
CA ARG A 10 27.17 -0.26 14.95
C ARG A 10 27.96 -1.55 15.01
N GLU A 11 27.43 -2.55 14.28
CA GLU A 11 28.05 -3.80 13.89
C GLU A 11 27.89 -4.95 14.89
N GLU A 12 26.94 -5.83 14.52
CA GLU A 12 27.18 -7.24 14.29
C GLU A 12 25.93 -7.88 13.66
N GLY A 13 26.12 -8.42 12.44
CA GLY A 13 25.10 -9.12 11.68
C GLY A 13 24.85 -10.54 12.21
N LEU A 14 23.59 -10.90 12.30
CA LEU A 14 23.15 -12.30 12.38
C LEU A 14 21.93 -12.50 11.49
N PRO A 15 21.87 -13.59 10.71
CA PRO A 15 20.75 -13.85 9.81
C PRO A 15 19.56 -14.43 10.55
N LEU A 16 18.39 -13.81 10.39
CA LEU A 16 17.09 -14.34 10.83
C LEU A 16 16.63 -15.41 9.85
N THR A 17 16.74 -16.66 10.23
CA THR A 17 16.02 -17.78 9.62
C THR A 17 14.57 -17.77 10.12
N LEU A 18 13.63 -17.46 9.25
CA LEU A 18 12.21 -17.67 9.48
C LEU A 18 11.86 -19.14 9.20
N HIS A 19 11.59 -19.89 10.25
CA HIS A 19 10.82 -21.11 10.17
C HIS A 19 9.32 -20.73 10.03
N THR A 20 8.73 -21.07 8.90
CA THR A 20 7.27 -21.19 8.78
C THR A 20 6.92 -22.63 8.54
N ASP A 21 6.43 -23.26 9.60
CA ASP A 21 5.69 -24.51 9.54
C ASP A 21 4.20 -24.15 9.52
N ASN A 22 3.52 -24.45 8.45
CA ASN A 22 2.08 -24.77 8.47
C ASN A 22 1.65 -25.34 7.13
N GLY A 23 1.29 -26.60 7.19
CA GLY A 23 0.79 -27.37 6.09
C GLY A 23 -0.60 -26.95 5.62
N ALA A 24 -0.80 -27.01 4.32
CA ALA A 24 -2.10 -27.20 3.68
C ALA A 24 -1.91 -27.90 2.31
N PRO A 25 -2.92 -28.61 1.80
CA PRO A 25 -2.70 -29.75 0.90
C PRO A 25 -2.55 -29.38 -0.56
N ALA A 26 -1.78 -30.20 -1.24
CA ALA A 26 -1.51 -30.21 -2.66
C ALA A 26 -2.77 -30.31 -3.53
N CYS A 27 -2.91 -29.38 -4.47
CA CYS A 27 -3.73 -29.54 -5.65
C CYS A 27 -2.81 -29.62 -6.89
N ALA A 28 -2.75 -30.81 -7.47
CA ALA A 28 -1.93 -31.15 -8.60
C ALA A 28 -2.35 -30.39 -9.86
N ARG A 29 -1.47 -29.59 -10.43
CA ARG A 29 -1.52 -29.18 -11.84
C ARG A 29 -0.31 -29.77 -12.58
N ARG A 30 -0.62 -30.66 -13.50
CA ARG A 30 0.33 -31.25 -14.46
C ARG A 30 0.96 -30.15 -15.31
N SER A 31 2.23 -29.96 -15.16
CA SER A 31 3.09 -29.28 -16.12
C SER A 31 3.55 -30.31 -17.15
N HIS A 32 3.15 -30.16 -18.40
CA HIS A 32 3.81 -30.86 -19.51
C HIS A 32 5.06 -30.07 -19.92
N SER A 33 6.19 -30.56 -19.50
CA SER A 33 7.49 -30.23 -20.08
C SER A 33 7.63 -31.02 -21.39
N PHE A 34 7.81 -30.31 -22.52
CA PHE A 34 8.36 -30.93 -23.73
C PHE A 34 9.85 -30.62 -23.79
N SER A 35 10.61 -31.68 -23.56
CA SER A 35 12.05 -31.75 -23.80
C SER A 35 12.31 -32.32 -25.18
N GLY A 36 13.13 -31.67 -25.88
CA GLY A 36 14.21 -32.02 -26.69
C GLY A 36 14.16 -33.14 -27.75
N ALA A 37 14.60 -32.71 -28.89
CA ALA A 37 15.45 -33.42 -29.81
C ALA A 37 15.05 -34.86 -30.22
N ASP A 38 14.62 -34.98 -31.47
CA ASP A 38 15.05 -36.13 -32.27
C ASP A 38 15.18 -35.72 -33.75
N LEU A 39 16.40 -35.92 -34.21
CA LEU A 39 16.83 -35.92 -35.58
C LEU A 39 16.16 -37.09 -36.33
N MET A 40 15.50 -36.82 -37.44
CA MET A 40 15.33 -37.84 -38.47
C MET A 40 15.52 -37.23 -39.85
N ASP A 41 16.63 -37.65 -40.43
CA ASP A 41 16.94 -37.67 -41.83
C ASP A 41 15.81 -38.26 -42.66
N VAL A 42 15.34 -37.54 -43.70
CA VAL A 42 14.57 -38.15 -44.77
C VAL A 42 15.17 -37.75 -46.11
N HIS A 43 15.74 -38.75 -46.70
CA HIS A 43 16.29 -38.88 -48.06
C HIS A 43 15.49 -38.13 -49.14
N ALA A 44 16.20 -37.30 -49.90
CA ALA A 44 15.76 -36.83 -51.22
C ALA A 44 16.08 -37.90 -52.29
N PRO A 45 15.16 -38.23 -53.18
CA PRO A 45 15.48 -39.12 -54.30
C PRO A 45 16.18 -38.37 -55.41
N ALA A 46 17.29 -38.96 -55.82
CA ALA A 46 18.13 -38.57 -56.96
C ALA A 46 17.33 -38.47 -58.28
N ARG A 47 17.31 -37.28 -58.91
CA ARG A 47 16.85 -37.12 -60.27
C ARG A 47 17.91 -37.53 -61.29
N ARG A 48 17.62 -38.61 -61.98
CA ARG A 48 18.38 -39.12 -63.17
C ARG A 48 18.47 -38.01 -64.25
N LYS A 49 19.72 -37.68 -64.62
CA LYS A 49 20.04 -36.96 -65.87
C LYS A 49 19.70 -37.82 -67.07
N LYS A 50 18.74 -37.37 -67.90
CA LYS A 50 18.59 -37.87 -69.30
C LYS A 50 19.38 -36.97 -70.22
N SER A 51 20.31 -37.55 -70.93
CA SER A 51 21.09 -36.94 -72.02
C SER A 51 20.17 -36.47 -73.12
N ALA A 52 20.28 -35.19 -73.49
CA ALA A 52 19.60 -34.65 -74.66
C ALA A 52 20.49 -34.72 -75.88
N ARG A 53 19.97 -35.40 -76.87
CA ARG A 53 20.52 -35.61 -78.20
C ARG A 53 20.46 -34.30 -78.97
N ALA A 54 21.58 -33.88 -79.54
CA ALA A 54 21.69 -32.70 -80.39
C ALA A 54 20.86 -32.86 -81.67
N LYS A 55 20.19 -31.75 -82.08
CA LYS A 55 19.51 -31.63 -83.35
C LYS A 55 20.14 -30.47 -84.14
N PRO A 56 20.28 -30.56 -85.43
CA PRO A 56 21.11 -29.67 -86.26
C PRO A 56 20.48 -28.29 -86.51
N PRO A 57 21.26 -27.27 -86.98
CA PRO A 57 20.81 -25.89 -87.10
C PRO A 57 19.87 -25.71 -88.26
N ALA A 58 18.70 -25.07 -87.98
CA ALA A 58 17.78 -24.64 -89.06
C ALA A 58 18.05 -23.16 -89.39
N ALA A 59 17.78 -22.87 -90.60
CA ALA A 59 18.07 -21.73 -91.39
C ALA A 59 17.67 -20.33 -90.72
N ARG A 60 18.53 -19.34 -91.01
CA ARG A 60 18.20 -17.90 -90.83
C ARG A 60 16.93 -17.55 -91.65
N GLY A 61 15.84 -17.30 -90.97
CA GLY A 61 14.71 -16.59 -91.44
C GLY A 61 14.80 -15.12 -91.04
N ASN A 62 14.76 -14.19 -91.91
CA ASN A 62 14.61 -12.77 -91.68
C ASN A 62 13.30 -12.54 -90.92
N GLY A 63 13.37 -12.38 -89.65
CA GLY A 63 12.22 -12.02 -88.79
C GLY A 63 11.89 -10.55 -88.96
N VAL A 64 10.82 -10.22 -89.57
CA VAL A 64 10.11 -8.99 -89.41
C VAL A 64 9.84 -8.75 -87.91
N PRO A 65 10.03 -7.53 -87.36
CA PRO A 65 9.69 -7.28 -85.98
C PRO A 65 8.22 -7.59 -85.76
N ASP A 66 7.96 -8.50 -84.83
CA ASP A 66 6.62 -8.94 -84.41
C ASP A 66 5.89 -7.71 -83.83
N THR A 67 5.05 -7.08 -84.70
CA THR A 67 4.09 -6.06 -84.25
C THR A 67 3.05 -6.80 -83.46
N ALA A 68 3.28 -6.85 -82.06
CA ALA A 68 2.34 -7.41 -81.14
C ALA A 68 0.93 -6.87 -81.45
N ASP A 69 0.00 -7.78 -81.73
CA ASP A 69 -1.40 -7.45 -82.02
C ASP A 69 -1.92 -6.51 -80.88
N PRO A 70 -2.32 -5.27 -81.24
CA PRO A 70 -2.73 -4.28 -80.21
C PRO A 70 -3.92 -4.75 -79.38
N ASP A 71 -4.76 -5.67 -79.91
CA ASP A 71 -5.89 -6.24 -79.17
C ASP A 71 -5.42 -7.22 -78.06
N VAL A 72 -4.33 -7.97 -78.26
CA VAL A 72 -3.73 -8.82 -77.24
C VAL A 72 -3.09 -8.01 -76.11
N SER A 73 -2.48 -6.86 -76.42
CA SER A 73 -1.90 -5.93 -75.46
C SER A 73 -2.98 -5.29 -74.61
N LEU A 74 -4.07 -4.82 -75.13
CA LEU A 74 -5.20 -4.25 -74.40
C LEU A 74 -5.91 -5.27 -73.49
N ARG A 75 -6.07 -6.51 -73.92
CA ARG A 75 -6.66 -7.59 -73.14
C ARG A 75 -5.77 -7.94 -71.91
N LYS A 76 -4.44 -7.93 -72.03
CA LYS A 76 -3.51 -8.11 -70.94
C LYS A 76 -3.61 -6.97 -69.95
N LEU A 77 -3.62 -5.73 -70.40
CA LEU A 77 -3.80 -4.54 -69.58
C LEU A 77 -5.12 -4.57 -68.78
N LEU A 78 -6.25 -4.90 -69.51
CA LEU A 78 -7.55 -5.00 -68.87
C LEU A 78 -7.56 -6.05 -67.70
N ARG A 79 -6.99 -7.22 -67.94
CA ARG A 79 -6.88 -8.26 -66.90
C ARG A 79 -6.04 -7.78 -65.71
N ALA A 80 -4.92 -7.09 -65.98
CA ALA A 80 -4.07 -6.57 -64.93
C ALA A 80 -4.77 -5.46 -64.11
N LEU A 81 -5.53 -4.56 -64.78
CA LEU A 81 -6.36 -3.56 -64.12
C LEU A 81 -7.50 -4.18 -63.29
N GLN A 82 -8.13 -5.25 -63.82
CA GLN A 82 -9.14 -6.00 -63.06
C GLN A 82 -8.58 -6.64 -61.80
N ALA A 83 -7.41 -7.30 -61.88
CA ALA A 83 -6.73 -7.88 -60.74
C ALA A 83 -6.36 -6.81 -59.70
N MET A 84 -5.84 -5.65 -60.14
CA MET A 84 -5.56 -4.50 -59.31
C MET A 84 -6.81 -3.94 -58.59
N ARG A 85 -7.93 -3.84 -59.31
CA ARG A 85 -9.25 -3.45 -58.78
C ARG A 85 -9.68 -4.41 -57.67
N ASP A 86 -9.42 -5.71 -57.86
CA ASP A 86 -9.81 -6.76 -56.92
C ASP A 86 -8.79 -6.92 -55.75
N GLY A 87 -7.76 -6.04 -55.69
CA GLY A 87 -6.79 -5.95 -54.61
C GLY A 87 -5.52 -6.77 -54.82
N ASP A 88 -5.33 -7.43 -55.99
CA ASP A 88 -4.08 -8.11 -56.31
C ASP A 88 -3.06 -7.12 -56.87
N PHE A 89 -2.19 -6.61 -55.99
CA PHE A 89 -1.11 -5.70 -56.36
C PHE A 89 0.17 -6.44 -56.79
N SER A 90 0.18 -7.76 -56.82
CA SER A 90 1.34 -8.57 -57.25
C SER A 90 1.46 -8.64 -58.79
N VAL A 91 0.39 -8.35 -59.52
CA VAL A 91 0.34 -8.41 -60.97
C VAL A 91 1.30 -7.40 -61.60
N ARG A 92 2.02 -7.85 -62.63
CA ARG A 92 2.94 -7.01 -63.40
C ARG A 92 2.72 -7.21 -64.90
N LEU A 93 2.81 -6.13 -65.65
CA LEU A 93 2.86 -6.15 -67.09
C LEU A 93 4.29 -6.38 -67.60
N PRO A 94 4.50 -7.02 -68.74
CA PRO A 94 5.83 -7.25 -69.30
C PRO A 94 6.57 -5.94 -69.55
N GLY A 95 7.85 -5.88 -69.10
CA GLY A 95 8.71 -4.67 -69.27
C GLY A 95 9.52 -4.62 -70.57
N ASP A 96 9.27 -5.54 -71.50
CA ASP A 96 9.96 -5.65 -72.77
C ASP A 96 9.31 -4.84 -73.93
N GLN A 97 8.20 -4.14 -73.61
CA GLN A 97 7.47 -3.36 -74.57
C GLN A 97 8.11 -1.98 -74.80
N THR A 98 8.14 -1.52 -76.04
CA THR A 98 8.67 -0.21 -76.44
C THR A 98 7.56 0.77 -76.82
N GLY A 99 7.89 2.06 -76.86
CA GLY A 99 6.95 3.10 -77.23
C GLY A 99 5.86 3.39 -76.22
N LEU A 100 4.65 3.69 -76.58
CA LEU A 100 3.53 4.03 -75.68
C LEU A 100 3.10 2.86 -74.83
N ALA A 101 3.09 1.64 -75.39
CA ALA A 101 2.74 0.43 -74.65
C ALA A 101 3.72 0.14 -73.52
N GLY A 102 5.00 0.32 -73.74
CA GLY A 102 6.03 0.20 -72.68
C GLY A 102 5.84 1.24 -71.59
N LYS A 103 5.60 2.50 -71.88
CA LYS A 103 5.30 3.56 -70.89
C LYS A 103 4.05 3.26 -70.08
N VAL A 104 2.99 2.71 -70.67
CA VAL A 104 1.78 2.29 -69.97
C VAL A 104 2.10 1.11 -69.01
N ALA A 105 2.85 0.10 -69.48
CA ALA A 105 3.25 -1.02 -68.65
C ALA A 105 4.13 -0.59 -67.47
N ASP A 106 5.11 0.28 -67.69
CA ASP A 106 5.97 0.81 -66.62
C ASP A 106 5.18 1.62 -65.59
N THR A 107 4.29 2.51 -66.07
CA THR A 107 3.43 3.30 -65.15
C THR A 107 2.49 2.42 -64.34
N PHE A 108 1.87 1.41 -64.96
CA PHE A 108 1.05 0.43 -64.27
C PHE A 108 1.85 -0.31 -63.20
N ASN A 109 3.04 -0.82 -63.56
CA ASN A 109 3.90 -1.54 -62.64
C ASN A 109 4.38 -0.67 -61.47
N GLN A 110 4.64 0.62 -61.70
CA GLN A 110 4.95 1.58 -60.66
C GLN A 110 3.77 1.77 -59.68
N ILE A 111 2.55 1.94 -60.19
CA ILE A 111 1.34 2.06 -59.37
C ILE A 111 1.10 0.77 -58.59
N ALA A 112 1.18 -0.41 -59.24
CA ALA A 112 1.03 -1.69 -58.59
C ALA A 112 2.04 -1.89 -57.47
N SER A 113 3.33 -1.55 -57.71
CA SER A 113 4.40 -1.63 -56.72
C SER A 113 4.20 -0.67 -55.54
N ALA A 114 3.65 0.53 -55.78
CA ALA A 114 3.33 1.49 -54.72
C ALA A 114 2.21 0.98 -53.82
N ASN A 115 1.14 0.43 -54.41
CA ASN A 115 0.05 -0.19 -53.64
C ASN A 115 0.52 -1.39 -52.82
N GLU A 116 1.31 -2.28 -53.42
CA GLU A 116 1.85 -3.46 -52.77
C GLU A 116 2.74 -3.09 -51.58
N ARG A 117 3.60 -2.06 -51.74
CA ARG A 117 4.42 -1.55 -50.62
C ARG A 117 3.56 -0.97 -49.48
N MET A 118 2.57 -0.14 -49.83
CA MET A 118 1.66 0.45 -48.85
C MET A 118 0.90 -0.65 -48.07
N ALA A 119 0.38 -1.66 -48.76
CA ALA A 119 -0.32 -2.77 -48.14
C ALA A 119 0.59 -3.53 -47.15
N ARG A 120 1.82 -3.83 -47.58
CA ARG A 120 2.81 -4.51 -46.71
C ARG A 120 3.22 -3.67 -45.48
N GLU A 121 3.43 -2.34 -45.67
CA GLU A 121 3.77 -1.46 -44.55
C GLU A 121 2.61 -1.28 -43.58
N LEU A 122 1.36 -1.23 -44.02
CA LEU A 122 0.17 -1.23 -43.17
C LEU A 122 0.05 -2.53 -42.37
N GLU A 123 0.22 -3.68 -43.02
CA GLU A 123 0.22 -4.99 -42.36
C GLU A 123 1.34 -5.08 -41.30
N ARG A 124 2.54 -4.62 -41.69
CA ARG A 124 3.70 -4.59 -40.80
C ARG A 124 3.46 -3.67 -39.61
N ALA A 125 2.92 -2.47 -39.82
CA ALA A 125 2.59 -1.54 -38.73
C ALA A 125 1.54 -2.16 -37.80
N GLY A 126 0.51 -2.79 -38.34
CA GLY A 126 -0.49 -3.51 -37.55
C GLY A 126 0.09 -4.66 -36.71
N GLN A 127 1.02 -5.43 -37.28
CA GLN A 127 1.71 -6.49 -36.54
C GLN A 127 2.67 -5.93 -35.50
N VAL A 128 3.58 -5.04 -35.89
CA VAL A 128 4.68 -4.57 -35.03
C VAL A 128 4.19 -3.63 -33.93
N VAL A 129 3.31 -2.68 -34.25
CA VAL A 129 2.76 -1.74 -33.28
C VAL A 129 1.61 -2.37 -32.50
N GLY A 130 0.64 -2.96 -33.23
CA GLY A 130 -0.61 -3.44 -32.64
C GLY A 130 -0.45 -4.74 -31.84
N LYS A 131 0.27 -5.75 -32.37
CA LYS A 131 0.40 -7.07 -31.72
C LYS A 131 1.69 -7.23 -30.94
N ASP A 132 2.84 -6.80 -31.51
CA ASP A 132 4.13 -6.94 -30.82
C ASP A 132 4.36 -5.83 -29.78
N GLY A 133 3.55 -4.79 -29.72
CA GLY A 133 3.67 -3.68 -28.79
C GLY A 133 4.92 -2.79 -29.00
N LYS A 134 5.56 -2.86 -30.18
CA LYS A 134 6.73 -2.04 -30.51
C LYS A 134 6.31 -0.65 -30.95
N THR A 135 5.91 0.14 -29.99
CA THR A 135 5.23 1.44 -30.17
C THR A 135 6.04 2.53 -30.88
N ARG A 136 7.38 2.36 -30.99
CA ARG A 136 8.25 3.32 -31.68
C ARG A 136 8.32 3.12 -33.19
N HIS A 137 7.76 2.03 -33.71
CA HIS A 137 7.75 1.77 -35.13
C HIS A 137 6.80 2.73 -35.84
N ARG A 138 7.23 3.28 -36.96
CA ARG A 138 6.46 4.14 -37.85
C ARG A 138 6.54 3.60 -39.28
N MET A 139 5.51 3.81 -40.03
CA MET A 139 5.53 3.52 -41.46
C MET A 139 6.58 4.39 -42.14
N SER A 140 7.35 3.80 -43.04
CA SER A 140 8.29 4.51 -43.91
C SER A 140 8.08 4.06 -45.34
N ASN A 141 7.68 4.97 -46.18
CA ASN A 141 7.51 4.73 -47.60
C ASN A 141 8.45 5.67 -48.37
N GLU A 142 9.16 5.15 -49.33
CA GLU A 142 10.04 5.94 -50.24
C GLU A 142 9.26 6.94 -51.11
N LEU A 143 7.98 6.71 -51.31
CA LEU A 143 7.07 7.58 -52.10
C LEU A 143 6.47 8.68 -51.18
N ARG A 144 7.27 9.70 -50.87
CA ARG A 144 6.88 10.80 -49.97
C ARG A 144 5.95 11.85 -50.61
N SER A 145 5.45 11.66 -51.83
CA SER A 145 4.67 12.67 -52.54
C SER A 145 3.21 12.25 -52.78
N GLY A 146 2.33 13.23 -52.82
CA GLY A 146 0.93 13.05 -53.12
C GLY A 146 0.16 12.25 -52.07
N ALA A 147 -0.88 11.54 -52.48
CA ALA A 147 -1.76 10.79 -51.57
C ALA A 147 -1.06 9.68 -50.80
N TRP A 148 -0.04 9.06 -51.32
CA TRP A 148 0.75 8.01 -50.62
C TRP A 148 1.44 8.56 -49.36
N GLY A 149 2.09 9.74 -49.48
CA GLY A 149 2.71 10.39 -48.34
C GLY A 149 1.67 10.88 -47.32
N ALA A 150 0.51 11.33 -47.77
CA ALA A 150 -0.59 11.71 -46.92
C ALA A 150 -1.15 10.52 -46.12
N MET A 151 -1.27 9.34 -46.72
CA MET A 151 -1.70 8.10 -46.02
C MET A 151 -0.68 7.67 -44.96
N GLU A 152 0.60 7.68 -45.31
CA GLU A 152 1.70 7.39 -44.36
C GLU A 152 1.64 8.33 -43.14
N SER A 153 1.60 9.64 -43.40
CA SER A 153 1.49 10.65 -42.35
C SER A 153 0.26 10.47 -41.47
N SER A 154 -0.90 10.19 -42.10
CA SER A 154 -2.15 9.98 -41.34
C SER A 154 -2.09 8.77 -40.43
N VAL A 155 -1.51 7.65 -40.90
CA VAL A 155 -1.33 6.45 -40.06
C VAL A 155 -0.33 6.70 -38.95
N ASN A 156 0.79 7.37 -39.21
CA ASN A 156 1.79 7.70 -38.22
C ASN A 156 1.20 8.64 -37.16
N THR A 157 0.45 9.66 -37.55
CA THR A 157 -0.27 10.55 -36.64
C THR A 157 -1.29 9.78 -35.78
N LEU A 158 -2.05 8.85 -36.40
CA LEU A 158 -2.98 7.99 -35.66
C LEU A 158 -2.26 7.15 -34.60
N ILE A 159 -1.10 6.59 -34.96
CA ILE A 159 -0.27 5.84 -34.00
C ILE A 159 0.19 6.75 -32.84
N ASP A 160 0.67 7.96 -33.15
CA ASP A 160 1.12 8.92 -32.13
C ASP A 160 -0.02 9.34 -31.20
N ASP A 161 -1.18 9.69 -31.77
CA ASP A 161 -2.36 10.12 -31.02
C ASP A 161 -2.93 9.01 -30.12
N LEU A 162 -2.77 7.73 -30.47
CA LEU A 162 -3.18 6.59 -29.65
C LEU A 162 -2.15 6.24 -28.56
N LEU A 163 -0.89 6.44 -28.85
CA LEU A 163 0.19 6.00 -27.95
C LEU A 163 0.51 7.02 -26.84
N TRP A 164 0.43 8.30 -27.14
CA TRP A 164 0.76 9.35 -26.17
C TRP A 164 -0.07 9.26 -24.89
N PRO A 165 -1.42 9.16 -24.93
CA PRO A 165 -2.23 9.06 -23.73
C PRO A 165 -1.91 7.81 -22.91
N ASN A 166 -1.64 6.68 -23.56
CA ASN A 166 -1.27 5.45 -22.89
C ASN A 166 0.10 5.55 -22.18
N ALA A 167 1.06 6.23 -22.82
CA ALA A 167 2.37 6.47 -22.21
C ALA A 167 2.26 7.38 -20.97
N GLU A 168 1.43 8.43 -21.05
CA GLU A 168 1.20 9.34 -19.91
C GLU A 168 0.44 8.66 -18.77
N VAL A 169 -0.56 7.83 -19.05
CA VAL A 169 -1.22 6.99 -18.04
C VAL A 169 -0.18 6.10 -17.34
N THR A 170 0.67 5.43 -18.12
CA THR A 170 1.73 4.56 -17.57
C THR A 170 2.72 5.34 -16.72
N ARG A 171 3.17 6.52 -17.18
CA ARG A 171 4.07 7.41 -16.42
C ARG A 171 3.46 7.84 -15.10
N THR A 172 2.21 8.28 -15.14
CA THR A 172 1.49 8.76 -13.96
C THR A 172 1.25 7.64 -12.94
N ILE A 173 0.81 6.46 -13.41
CA ILE A 173 0.66 5.28 -12.52
C ILE A 173 2.01 4.86 -11.93
N ALA A 174 3.10 4.91 -12.70
CA ALA A 174 4.43 4.60 -12.19
C ALA A 174 4.92 5.60 -11.12
N ALA A 175 4.51 6.87 -11.19
CA ALA A 175 4.74 7.86 -10.13
C ALA A 175 3.95 7.51 -8.86
N VAL A 176 2.67 7.18 -9.00
CA VAL A 176 1.81 6.73 -7.88
C VAL A 176 2.39 5.51 -7.17
N VAL A 177 2.87 4.51 -7.91
CA VAL A 177 3.52 3.31 -7.34
C VAL A 177 4.76 3.66 -6.51
N LYS A 178 5.46 4.73 -6.85
CA LYS A 178 6.61 5.24 -6.08
C LYS A 178 6.21 6.15 -4.92
N GLY A 179 4.91 6.38 -4.72
CA GLY A 179 4.38 7.29 -3.70
C GLY A 179 4.38 8.77 -4.10
N ASP A 180 4.72 9.09 -5.35
CA ASP A 180 4.62 10.45 -5.87
C ASP A 180 3.20 10.72 -6.39
N LEU A 181 2.39 11.34 -5.56
CA LEU A 181 1.02 11.73 -5.87
C LEU A 181 0.91 13.16 -6.43
N SER A 182 2.02 13.82 -6.70
CA SER A 182 2.04 15.18 -7.26
C SER A 182 1.85 15.21 -8.78
N GLN A 183 2.01 14.06 -9.44
CA GLN A 183 1.98 13.92 -10.89
C GLN A 183 0.56 13.65 -11.38
N ALA A 184 -0.09 14.68 -11.93
CA ALA A 184 -1.37 14.51 -12.63
C ALA A 184 -1.16 14.18 -14.11
N MET A 185 -2.13 13.49 -14.70
CA MET A 185 -2.18 13.28 -16.14
C MET A 185 -2.60 14.57 -16.83
N PRO A 186 -1.87 15.05 -17.85
CA PRO A 186 -2.27 16.23 -18.61
C PRO A 186 -3.63 16.02 -19.31
N LEU A 187 -4.45 17.05 -19.35
CA LEU A 187 -5.75 17.02 -20.07
C LEU A 187 -5.66 17.60 -21.47
N GLU A 188 -4.47 18.01 -21.90
CA GLU A 188 -4.19 18.53 -23.24
C GLU A 188 -2.83 18.07 -23.73
N VAL A 189 -2.69 17.99 -25.06
CA VAL A 189 -1.48 17.61 -25.80
C VAL A 189 -1.21 18.66 -26.86
N ASP A 190 -0.03 19.26 -26.86
CA ASP A 190 0.37 20.28 -27.82
C ASP A 190 -0.67 21.39 -27.98
N GLY A 191 -1.27 21.85 -26.87
CA GLY A 191 -2.33 22.85 -26.84
C GLY A 191 -3.71 22.38 -27.36
N ARG A 192 -3.88 21.06 -27.60
CA ARG A 192 -5.15 20.45 -28.01
C ARG A 192 -5.73 19.67 -26.80
N PRO A 193 -6.96 20.01 -26.34
CA PRO A 193 -7.59 19.30 -25.25
C PRO A 193 -7.90 17.85 -25.64
N LEU A 194 -7.69 16.92 -24.71
CA LEU A 194 -8.11 15.53 -24.86
C LEU A 194 -9.63 15.45 -25.02
N LYS A 195 -10.11 14.47 -25.79
CA LYS A 195 -11.53 14.25 -26.06
C LYS A 195 -11.89 12.77 -25.93
N GLY A 196 -13.19 12.50 -25.79
CA GLY A 196 -13.72 11.13 -25.80
C GLY A 196 -13.13 10.27 -24.69
N GLU A 197 -12.74 9.04 -25.01
CA GLU A 197 -12.24 8.06 -24.06
C GLU A 197 -10.88 8.44 -23.46
N PHE A 198 -10.04 9.22 -24.16
CA PHE A 198 -8.78 9.69 -23.61
C PHE A 198 -8.98 10.71 -22.48
N LEU A 199 -9.91 11.66 -22.68
CA LEU A 199 -10.28 12.61 -21.63
C LEU A 199 -10.88 11.88 -20.43
N ARG A 200 -11.76 10.90 -20.68
CA ARG A 200 -12.36 10.07 -19.64
C ARG A 200 -11.30 9.32 -18.82
N SER A 201 -10.35 8.68 -19.50
CA SER A 201 -9.25 7.95 -18.83
C SER A 201 -8.39 8.89 -18.00
N ALA A 202 -8.00 10.06 -18.53
CA ALA A 202 -7.24 11.07 -17.82
C ALA A 202 -7.98 11.58 -16.58
N THR A 203 -9.27 11.85 -16.69
CA THR A 203 -10.11 12.31 -15.57
C THR A 203 -10.22 11.25 -14.48
N ILE A 204 -10.39 9.97 -14.84
CA ILE A 204 -10.45 8.86 -13.86
C ILE A 204 -9.13 8.70 -13.13
N VAL A 205 -8.00 8.74 -13.86
CA VAL A 205 -6.66 8.65 -13.24
C VAL A 205 -6.41 9.82 -12.29
N ASN A 206 -6.74 11.05 -12.70
CA ASN A 206 -6.59 12.23 -11.86
C ASN A 206 -7.48 12.18 -10.63
N ALA A 207 -8.74 11.77 -10.76
CA ALA A 207 -9.65 11.58 -9.62
C ALA A 207 -9.13 10.52 -8.64
N MET A 208 -8.53 9.43 -9.13
CA MET A 208 -7.89 8.42 -8.28
C MET A 208 -6.73 9.03 -7.49
N ILE A 209 -5.85 9.80 -8.15
CA ILE A 209 -4.70 10.46 -7.50
C ILE A 209 -5.17 11.45 -6.44
N GLU A 210 -6.17 12.24 -6.74
CA GLU A 210 -6.76 13.21 -5.80
C GLU A 210 -7.30 12.51 -4.55
N GLN A 211 -8.07 11.43 -4.71
CA GLN A 211 -8.58 10.65 -3.58
C GLN A 211 -7.45 10.04 -2.75
N MET A 212 -6.40 9.50 -3.37
CA MET A 212 -5.23 8.98 -2.67
C MET A 212 -4.49 10.08 -1.91
N THR A 213 -4.34 11.26 -2.51
CA THR A 213 -3.67 12.41 -1.90
C THR A 213 -4.44 12.90 -0.68
N LEU A 214 -5.75 13.08 -0.79
CA LEU A 214 -6.62 13.47 0.31
C LEU A 214 -6.57 12.44 1.46
N PHE A 215 -6.71 11.16 1.12
CA PHE A 215 -6.66 10.11 2.13
C PHE A 215 -5.32 10.08 2.87
N THR A 216 -4.20 10.07 2.15
CA THR A 216 -2.87 10.01 2.75
C THR A 216 -2.55 11.26 3.59
N SER A 217 -2.96 12.44 3.15
CA SER A 217 -2.77 13.68 3.91
C SER A 217 -3.59 13.69 5.19
N GLU A 218 -4.86 13.28 5.15
CA GLU A 218 -5.74 13.25 6.30
C GLU A 218 -5.34 12.19 7.32
N VAL A 219 -4.99 10.98 6.86
CA VAL A 219 -4.47 9.93 7.76
C VAL A 219 -3.16 10.35 8.42
N THR A 220 -2.25 10.97 7.66
CA THR A 220 -0.99 11.49 8.19
C THR A 220 -1.23 12.61 9.20
N ARG A 221 -2.18 13.50 8.94
CA ARG A 221 -2.56 14.56 9.87
C ARG A 221 -3.08 13.98 11.19
N VAL A 222 -4.06 13.06 11.12
CA VAL A 222 -4.63 12.42 12.33
C VAL A 222 -3.57 11.64 13.08
N ALA A 223 -2.72 10.87 12.39
CA ALA A 223 -1.64 10.12 13.02
C ALA A 223 -0.64 11.05 13.75
N ARG A 224 -0.31 12.21 13.20
CA ARG A 224 0.56 13.20 13.82
C ARG A 224 -0.11 13.85 15.01
N GLU A 225 -1.35 14.34 14.84
CA GLU A 225 -2.11 14.98 15.92
C GLU A 225 -2.26 14.06 17.12
N VAL A 226 -2.74 12.84 16.90
CA VAL A 226 -3.00 11.89 17.99
C VAL A 226 -1.72 11.23 18.48
N GLY A 227 -0.85 10.77 17.58
CA GLY A 227 0.31 9.94 17.94
C GLY A 227 1.55 10.73 18.36
N THR A 228 1.74 11.97 17.84
CA THR A 228 2.96 12.74 18.11
C THR A 228 2.67 13.98 18.94
N GLU A 229 1.59 14.71 18.64
CA GLU A 229 1.27 15.97 19.30
C GLU A 229 0.36 15.77 20.52
N GLY A 230 -0.16 14.57 20.75
CA GLY A 230 -1.09 14.27 21.85
C GLY A 230 -2.44 15.01 21.73
N LYS A 231 -2.77 15.54 20.56
CA LYS A 231 -4.04 16.22 20.30
C LYS A 231 -5.14 15.20 20.03
N LEU A 232 -5.90 14.87 21.07
CA LEU A 232 -6.94 13.85 21.00
C LEU A 232 -8.24 14.40 20.40
N GLY A 233 -8.88 13.58 19.53
CA GLY A 233 -10.20 13.88 18.93
C GLY A 233 -10.16 14.28 17.47
N GLY A 234 -8.98 14.30 16.82
CA GLY A 234 -8.86 14.51 15.38
C GLY A 234 -9.52 13.36 14.60
N GLN A 235 -10.20 13.69 13.49
CA GLN A 235 -10.80 12.75 12.56
C GLN A 235 -10.37 13.06 11.14
N ALA A 236 -10.13 12.03 10.33
CA ALA A 236 -9.85 12.16 8.92
C ALA A 236 -11.15 12.45 8.16
N VAL A 237 -11.12 13.45 7.29
CA VAL A 237 -12.26 13.84 6.44
C VAL A 237 -11.85 13.72 4.98
N VAL A 238 -12.36 12.70 4.30
CA VAL A 238 -12.07 12.44 2.87
C VAL A 238 -13.38 12.60 2.08
N PRO A 239 -13.66 13.78 1.51
CA PRO A 239 -14.85 14.02 0.73
C PRO A 239 -14.94 13.09 -0.49
N GLY A 240 -16.11 12.55 -0.75
CA GLY A 240 -16.32 11.64 -1.90
C GLY A 240 -15.78 10.23 -1.75
N ALA A 241 -15.19 9.89 -0.59
CA ALA A 241 -14.75 8.51 -0.34
C ALA A 241 -15.93 7.54 -0.37
N ALA A 242 -15.78 6.46 -1.14
CA ALA A 242 -16.77 5.39 -1.28
C ALA A 242 -16.08 4.02 -1.23
N GLY A 243 -16.85 2.95 -0.96
CA GLY A 243 -16.33 1.59 -0.87
C GLY A 243 -15.14 1.49 0.10
N THR A 244 -14.08 0.82 -0.30
CA THR A 244 -12.91 0.56 0.54
C THR A 244 -12.23 1.84 1.07
N TRP A 245 -12.25 2.94 0.34
CA TRP A 245 -11.69 4.22 0.81
C TRP A 245 -12.46 4.79 1.99
N LYS A 246 -13.81 4.67 1.94
CA LYS A 246 -14.66 5.03 3.06
C LYS A 246 -14.42 4.14 4.26
N ASP A 247 -14.35 2.82 4.05
CA ASP A 247 -14.11 1.85 5.13
C ASP A 247 -12.76 2.10 5.83
N LEU A 248 -11.71 2.41 5.07
CA LEU A 248 -10.40 2.76 5.62
C LEU A 248 -10.45 4.06 6.44
N THR A 249 -11.14 5.08 5.95
CA THR A 249 -11.33 6.35 6.66
C THR A 249 -12.09 6.13 7.96
N ASP A 250 -13.18 5.37 7.92
CA ASP A 250 -14.00 5.04 9.09
C ASP A 250 -13.20 4.22 10.13
N ASN A 251 -12.36 3.30 9.68
CA ASN A 251 -11.49 2.52 10.57
C ASN A 251 -10.44 3.41 11.26
N VAL A 252 -9.82 4.33 10.54
CA VAL A 252 -8.87 5.31 11.11
C VAL A 252 -9.59 6.19 12.14
N ASN A 253 -10.77 6.69 11.82
CA ASN A 253 -11.57 7.51 12.72
C ASN A 253 -12.02 6.75 13.96
N SER A 254 -12.43 5.49 13.80
CA SER A 254 -12.77 4.61 14.93
C SER A 254 -11.57 4.36 15.84
N MET A 255 -10.41 4.10 15.26
CA MET A 255 -9.16 3.93 16.03
C MET A 255 -8.81 5.22 16.82
N ALA A 256 -8.82 6.37 16.16
CA ALA A 256 -8.53 7.66 16.80
C ALA A 256 -9.57 8.01 17.88
N GLY A 257 -10.85 7.74 17.63
CA GLY A 257 -11.93 7.94 18.59
C GLY A 257 -11.82 7.06 19.82
N ASN A 258 -11.56 5.76 19.63
CA ASN A 258 -11.36 4.80 20.72
C ASN A 258 -10.15 5.19 21.58
N LEU A 259 -9.01 5.49 20.96
CA LEU A 259 -7.82 5.94 21.69
C LEU A 259 -8.09 7.24 22.46
N THR A 260 -8.78 8.19 21.84
CA THR A 260 -9.18 9.44 22.49
C THR A 260 -10.04 9.19 23.74
N GLY A 261 -11.07 8.37 23.63
CA GLY A 261 -11.95 8.03 24.76
C GLY A 261 -11.22 7.34 25.90
N GLN A 262 -10.37 6.40 25.56
CA GLN A 262 -9.57 5.64 26.56
C GLN A 262 -8.60 6.54 27.31
N VAL A 263 -7.79 7.33 26.59
CA VAL A 263 -6.78 8.19 27.20
C VAL A 263 -7.43 9.29 28.04
N ARG A 264 -8.52 9.93 27.57
CA ARG A 264 -9.24 10.94 28.34
C ARG A 264 -9.82 10.36 29.64
N ASN A 265 -10.45 9.20 29.58
CA ASN A 265 -11.00 8.58 30.78
C ASN A 265 -9.91 8.20 31.79
N ILE A 266 -8.77 7.68 31.31
CA ILE A 266 -7.61 7.43 32.19
C ILE A 266 -7.11 8.72 32.82
N ALA A 267 -6.97 9.79 32.05
CA ALA A 267 -6.52 11.11 32.56
C ALA A 267 -7.49 11.72 33.58
N GLU A 268 -8.80 11.61 33.35
CA GLU A 268 -9.85 12.05 34.30
C GLU A 268 -9.74 11.31 35.63
N VAL A 269 -9.58 9.96 35.59
CA VAL A 269 -9.44 9.16 36.82
C VAL A 269 -8.12 9.47 37.53
N ALA A 270 -7.02 9.57 36.77
CA ALA A 270 -5.72 9.94 37.37
C ALA A 270 -5.77 11.34 38.02
N THR A 271 -6.43 12.30 37.40
CA THR A 271 -6.63 13.65 37.96
C THR A 271 -7.52 13.60 39.21
N ALA A 272 -8.56 12.80 39.22
CA ALA A 272 -9.41 12.58 40.39
C ALA A 272 -8.61 12.02 41.57
N ILE A 273 -7.78 11.00 41.32
CA ILE A 273 -6.88 10.40 42.35
C ILE A 273 -5.92 11.47 42.91
N ALA A 274 -5.29 12.26 42.04
CA ALA A 274 -4.38 13.33 42.44
C ALA A 274 -5.05 14.38 43.31
N ASN A 275 -6.35 14.62 43.12
CA ASN A 275 -7.16 15.53 43.94
C ASN A 275 -7.78 14.86 45.19
N GLY A 276 -7.47 13.59 45.45
CA GLY A 276 -8.01 12.85 46.60
C GLY A 276 -9.41 12.26 46.37
N ASP A 277 -9.98 12.39 45.20
CA ASP A 277 -11.25 11.74 44.85
C ASP A 277 -11.01 10.28 44.40
N LEU A 278 -11.10 9.37 45.34
CA LEU A 278 -10.94 7.93 45.17
C LEU A 278 -12.27 7.23 44.77
N SER A 279 -13.30 7.99 44.43
CA SER A 279 -14.59 7.40 44.00
C SER A 279 -14.66 7.06 42.52
N ARG A 280 -13.77 7.63 41.72
CA ARG A 280 -13.69 7.47 40.27
C ARG A 280 -12.97 6.21 39.87
N LYS A 281 -13.48 5.53 38.81
CA LYS A 281 -12.86 4.37 38.18
C LYS A 281 -12.88 4.51 36.67
N ILE A 282 -11.95 3.81 36.02
CA ILE A 282 -11.95 3.67 34.56
C ILE A 282 -13.11 2.74 34.17
N THR A 283 -14.06 3.28 33.41
CA THR A 283 -15.30 2.54 33.03
C THR A 283 -15.37 2.20 31.55
N VAL A 284 -14.52 2.85 30.70
CA VAL A 284 -14.53 2.61 29.25
C VAL A 284 -14.33 1.14 28.91
N ASP A 285 -14.99 0.68 27.85
CA ASP A 285 -14.77 -0.66 27.29
C ASP A 285 -13.44 -0.67 26.56
N VAL A 286 -12.52 -1.51 27.02
CA VAL A 286 -11.15 -1.64 26.52
C VAL A 286 -10.73 -3.08 26.44
N ARG A 287 -9.75 -3.37 25.58
CA ARG A 287 -9.23 -4.73 25.34
C ARG A 287 -7.70 -4.74 25.37
N GLY A 288 -7.13 -5.95 25.45
CA GLY A 288 -5.69 -6.15 25.39
C GLY A 288 -4.95 -5.48 26.53
N GLU A 289 -3.83 -4.83 26.24
CA GLU A 289 -2.96 -4.20 27.25
C GLU A 289 -3.63 -3.02 27.97
N ILE A 290 -4.52 -2.32 27.29
CA ILE A 290 -5.29 -1.22 27.91
C ILE A 290 -6.27 -1.75 28.97
N LEU A 291 -6.81 -2.98 28.80
CA LEU A 291 -7.62 -3.63 29.82
C LEU A 291 -6.78 -3.92 31.08
N GLN A 292 -5.57 -4.43 30.92
CA GLN A 292 -4.66 -4.66 32.05
C GLN A 292 -4.34 -3.35 32.79
N LEU A 293 -4.10 -2.27 32.05
CA LEU A 293 -3.88 -0.94 32.63
C LEU A 293 -5.11 -0.45 33.41
N LYS A 294 -6.32 -0.60 32.86
CA LYS A 294 -7.60 -0.31 33.53
C LYS A 294 -7.74 -1.06 34.83
N GLU A 295 -7.50 -2.37 34.81
CA GLU A 295 -7.61 -3.24 35.99
C GLU A 295 -6.57 -2.87 37.06
N ALA A 296 -5.34 -2.61 36.66
CA ALA A 296 -4.27 -2.17 37.59
C ALA A 296 -4.61 -0.83 38.26
N ILE A 297 -5.05 0.17 37.48
CA ILE A 297 -5.44 1.48 38.04
C ILE A 297 -6.67 1.34 38.95
N ASN A 298 -7.69 0.60 38.53
CA ASN A 298 -8.88 0.40 39.35
C ASN A 298 -8.57 -0.34 40.67
N THR A 299 -7.69 -1.34 40.62
CA THR A 299 -7.21 -2.04 41.84
C THR A 299 -6.43 -1.09 42.76
N MET A 300 -5.56 -0.23 42.18
CA MET A 300 -4.84 0.78 42.96
C MET A 300 -5.80 1.76 43.64
N VAL A 301 -6.84 2.22 42.96
CA VAL A 301 -7.88 3.10 43.52
C VAL A 301 -8.59 2.42 44.67
N ASP A 302 -8.97 1.15 44.53
CA ASP A 302 -9.65 0.38 45.59
C ASP A 302 -8.74 0.22 46.83
N GLN A 303 -7.46 -0.07 46.62
CA GLN A 303 -6.48 -0.18 47.74
C GLN A 303 -6.28 1.16 48.46
N LEU A 304 -6.08 2.25 47.70
CA LEU A 304 -5.98 3.61 48.27
C LEU A 304 -7.22 4.00 49.06
N ARG A 305 -8.41 3.74 48.52
CA ARG A 305 -9.68 4.03 49.21
C ARG A 305 -9.83 3.24 50.49
N SER A 306 -9.55 1.93 50.45
CA SER A 306 -9.61 1.07 51.63
C SER A 306 -8.60 1.54 52.70
N PHE A 307 -7.36 1.82 52.30
CA PHE A 307 -6.34 2.34 53.21
C PHE A 307 -6.78 3.67 53.85
N ALA A 308 -7.18 4.66 53.05
CA ALA A 308 -7.62 5.97 53.56
C ALA A 308 -8.80 5.85 54.53
N SER A 309 -9.77 4.98 54.20
CA SER A 309 -10.95 4.74 55.02
C SER A 309 -10.56 4.10 56.38
N GLU A 310 -9.72 3.06 56.35
CA GLU A 310 -9.33 2.35 57.57
C GLU A 310 -8.42 3.20 58.46
N VAL A 311 -7.46 3.91 57.89
CA VAL A 311 -6.60 4.83 58.68
C VAL A 311 -7.46 5.94 59.29
N THR A 312 -8.41 6.53 58.56
CA THR A 312 -9.32 7.55 59.08
C THR A 312 -10.21 6.99 60.22
N ARG A 313 -10.71 5.74 60.06
CA ARG A 313 -11.49 5.06 61.07
C ARG A 313 -10.69 4.86 62.35
N VAL A 314 -9.47 4.27 62.24
CA VAL A 314 -8.59 4.03 63.41
C VAL A 314 -8.20 5.34 64.09
N ALA A 315 -7.83 6.38 63.32
CA ALA A 315 -7.50 7.68 63.89
C ALA A 315 -8.68 8.32 64.65
N ARG A 316 -9.90 8.19 64.15
CA ARG A 316 -11.11 8.67 64.82
C ARG A 316 -11.43 7.87 66.07
N GLU A 317 -11.44 6.54 65.99
CA GLU A 317 -11.72 5.64 67.10
C GLU A 317 -10.74 5.88 68.26
N VAL A 318 -9.43 5.84 67.96
CA VAL A 318 -8.40 5.98 69.00
C VAL A 318 -8.22 7.44 69.44
N GLY A 319 -8.16 8.39 68.48
CA GLY A 319 -7.81 9.79 68.78
C GLY A 319 -8.98 10.66 69.22
N THR A 320 -10.22 10.38 68.77
CA THR A 320 -11.36 11.25 69.10
C THR A 320 -12.37 10.56 70.00
N GLU A 321 -12.69 9.29 69.74
CA GLU A 321 -13.71 8.55 70.50
C GLU A 321 -13.15 7.82 71.74
N GLY A 322 -11.83 7.76 71.88
CA GLY A 322 -11.19 7.06 73.00
C GLY A 322 -11.37 5.53 72.98
N LYS A 323 -11.79 4.97 71.82
CA LYS A 323 -11.95 3.54 71.62
C LYS A 323 -10.61 2.88 71.33
N LEU A 324 -9.96 2.37 72.40
CA LEU A 324 -8.64 1.80 72.27
C LEU A 324 -8.68 0.35 71.74
N GLY A 325 -7.71 0.00 70.80
CA GLY A 325 -7.51 -1.34 70.29
C GLY A 325 -7.98 -1.54 68.83
N GLY A 326 -8.46 -0.48 68.19
CA GLY A 326 -8.79 -0.51 66.74
C GLY A 326 -7.54 -0.74 65.90
N GLN A 327 -7.68 -1.58 64.87
CA GLN A 327 -6.64 -1.85 63.87
C GLN A 327 -7.19 -1.63 62.46
N ALA A 328 -6.38 -1.10 61.55
CA ALA A 328 -6.66 -0.97 60.16
C ALA A 328 -6.58 -2.33 59.45
N ILE A 329 -7.57 -2.71 58.69
CA ILE A 329 -7.61 -3.94 57.90
C ILE A 329 -7.81 -3.57 56.44
N VAL A 330 -6.73 -3.68 55.65
CA VAL A 330 -6.75 -3.37 54.24
C VAL A 330 -6.48 -4.65 53.43
N PRO A 331 -7.50 -5.24 52.82
CA PRO A 331 -7.36 -6.48 52.06
C PRO A 331 -6.48 -6.31 50.82
N GLY A 332 -5.65 -7.32 50.50
CA GLY A 332 -4.91 -7.39 49.24
C GLY A 332 -3.74 -6.44 49.10
N VAL A 333 -3.31 -5.74 50.16
CA VAL A 333 -2.13 -4.86 50.10
C VAL A 333 -0.82 -5.64 50.25
N ALA A 334 0.21 -5.19 49.53
CA ALA A 334 1.55 -5.73 49.56
C ALA A 334 2.58 -4.60 49.49
N GLY A 335 3.87 -4.93 49.78
CA GLY A 335 4.96 -3.94 49.73
C GLY A 335 4.68 -2.75 50.63
N THR A 336 5.00 -1.55 50.21
CA THR A 336 4.90 -0.31 50.98
C THR A 336 3.50 -0.05 51.57
N TRP A 337 2.41 -0.44 50.91
CA TRP A 337 1.06 -0.30 51.44
C TRP A 337 0.81 -1.18 52.65
N LYS A 338 1.34 -2.39 52.62
CA LYS A 338 1.33 -3.29 53.78
C LYS A 338 2.14 -2.72 54.94
N ASP A 339 3.37 -2.25 54.68
CA ASP A 339 4.25 -1.66 55.68
C ASP A 339 3.63 -0.42 56.36
N LEU A 340 2.93 0.44 55.55
CA LEU A 340 2.19 1.59 56.10
C LEU A 340 1.02 1.14 56.98
N THR A 341 0.26 0.12 56.59
CA THR A 341 -0.85 -0.43 57.38
C THR A 341 -0.34 -1.02 58.70
N GLU A 342 0.75 -1.78 58.64
CA GLU A 342 1.38 -2.35 59.84
C GLU A 342 1.94 -1.26 60.76
N SER A 343 2.53 -0.20 60.21
CA SER A 343 3.00 0.95 60.98
C SER A 343 1.87 1.69 61.70
N VAL A 344 0.74 1.91 61.06
CA VAL A 344 -0.46 2.48 61.68
C VAL A 344 -0.98 1.58 62.80
N ASN A 345 -1.04 0.27 62.55
CA ASN A 345 -1.47 -0.70 63.56
C ASN A 345 -0.54 -0.78 64.77
N ALA A 346 0.76 -0.73 64.53
CA ALA A 346 1.75 -0.69 65.59
C ALA A 346 1.62 0.61 66.44
N MET A 347 1.41 1.76 65.78
CA MET A 347 1.15 3.04 66.49
C MET A 347 -0.11 2.96 67.35
N ALA A 348 -1.24 2.49 66.78
CA ALA A 348 -2.50 2.36 67.51
C ALA A 348 -2.41 1.36 68.69
N SER A 349 -1.69 0.26 68.51
CA SER A 349 -1.45 -0.75 69.55
C SER A 349 -0.60 -0.18 70.69
N ASN A 350 0.51 0.49 70.33
CA ASN A 350 1.39 1.12 71.34
C ASN A 350 0.65 2.17 72.18
N LEU A 351 -0.11 3.07 71.51
CA LEU A 351 -0.92 4.08 72.16
C LEU A 351 -1.99 3.44 73.05
N THR A 352 -2.66 2.39 72.59
CA THR A 352 -3.61 1.61 73.42
C THR A 352 -3.01 1.07 74.67
N SER A 353 -1.84 0.41 74.52
CA SER A 353 -1.15 -0.21 75.67
C SER A 353 -0.69 0.82 76.69
N GLN A 354 -0.15 1.95 76.20
CA GLN A 354 0.31 3.04 77.10
C GLN A 354 -0.84 3.69 77.85
N VAL A 355 -1.92 4.08 77.17
CA VAL A 355 -3.08 4.74 77.79
C VAL A 355 -3.78 3.82 78.77
N ARG A 356 -3.94 2.52 78.48
CA ARG A 356 -4.54 1.55 79.41
C ARG A 356 -3.70 1.38 80.68
N ASN A 357 -2.40 1.22 80.54
CA ASN A 357 -1.53 1.07 81.67
C ASN A 357 -1.50 2.34 82.55
N ILE A 358 -1.45 3.52 81.94
CA ILE A 358 -1.56 4.78 82.68
C ILE A 358 -2.90 4.85 83.42
N ALA A 359 -4.00 4.52 82.81
CA ALA A 359 -5.32 4.52 83.41
C ALA A 359 -5.44 3.52 84.56
N GLU A 360 -4.86 2.32 84.44
CA GLU A 360 -4.80 1.32 85.46
C GLU A 360 -4.01 1.82 86.69
N VAL A 361 -2.82 2.38 86.48
CA VAL A 361 -1.98 2.93 87.57
C VAL A 361 -2.67 4.11 88.19
N THR A 362 -3.21 5.03 87.44
CA THR A 362 -3.91 6.22 88.00
C THR A 362 -5.13 5.79 88.85
N THR A 363 -5.89 4.78 88.35
CA THR A 363 -7.05 4.26 89.10
C THR A 363 -6.62 3.58 90.39
N ALA A 364 -5.53 2.83 90.34
CA ALA A 364 -4.94 2.19 91.59
C ALA A 364 -4.51 3.25 92.63
N VAL A 365 -3.80 4.28 92.13
CA VAL A 365 -3.38 5.42 92.98
C VAL A 365 -4.61 6.13 93.56
N ALA A 366 -5.66 6.38 92.79
CA ALA A 366 -6.90 6.97 93.29
C ALA A 366 -7.60 6.13 94.35
N ARG A 367 -7.38 4.83 94.38
CA ARG A 367 -7.85 3.89 95.41
C ARG A 367 -6.92 3.69 96.57
N GLY A 368 -5.79 4.39 96.60
CA GLY A 368 -4.80 4.29 97.68
C GLY A 368 -3.73 3.19 97.53
N ASP A 369 -3.73 2.48 96.35
CA ASP A 369 -2.72 1.50 96.03
C ASP A 369 -1.51 2.16 95.35
N LEU A 370 -0.49 2.50 96.07
CA LEU A 370 0.74 3.15 95.59
C LEU A 370 1.80 2.11 95.17
N SER A 371 1.49 0.84 95.14
CA SER A 371 2.42 -0.21 94.70
C SER A 371 2.52 -0.39 93.22
N ARG A 372 1.53 0.13 92.45
CA ARG A 372 1.44 0.03 90.99
C ARG A 372 2.39 1.02 90.33
N LYS A 373 3.09 0.54 89.30
CA LYS A 373 3.98 1.34 88.44
C LYS A 373 3.64 1.18 86.99
N ILE A 374 3.97 2.17 86.17
CA ILE A 374 3.86 2.06 84.70
C ILE A 374 4.90 1.03 84.23
N THR A 375 4.45 -0.06 83.66
CA THR A 375 5.30 -1.18 83.18
C THR A 375 5.54 -1.28 81.73
N VAL A 376 4.69 -0.59 80.93
CA VAL A 376 4.80 -0.58 79.46
C VAL A 376 6.12 0.09 79.02
N ASP A 377 6.63 -0.39 77.86
CA ASP A 377 7.78 0.26 77.21
C ASP A 377 7.32 1.58 76.61
N VAL A 378 7.78 2.68 77.10
CA VAL A 378 7.42 4.04 76.66
C VAL A 378 8.67 4.81 76.26
N ARG A 379 8.53 5.69 75.33
CA ARG A 379 9.58 6.54 74.74
C ARG A 379 9.14 8.00 74.70
N GLY A 380 10.13 8.90 74.54
CA GLY A 380 9.87 10.34 74.42
C GLY A 380 9.27 10.95 75.68
N GLU A 381 8.30 11.87 75.51
CA GLU A 381 7.70 12.60 76.65
C GLU A 381 6.92 11.68 77.59
N ILE A 382 6.36 10.58 77.14
CA ILE A 382 5.65 9.60 77.99
C ILE A 382 6.59 8.90 78.95
N LEU A 383 7.87 8.81 78.63
CA LEU A 383 8.89 8.25 79.57
C LEU A 383 9.07 9.11 80.83
N GLN A 384 8.79 10.42 80.69
CA GLN A 384 8.86 11.34 81.86
C GLN A 384 7.76 11.08 82.89
N LEU A 385 6.65 10.44 82.43
CA LEU A 385 5.52 10.08 83.32
C LEU A 385 5.75 8.72 84.02
N LYS A 386 6.75 7.91 83.64
CA LYS A 386 7.08 6.61 84.16
C LYS A 386 7.93 6.73 85.40
#